data_6b0bdc3c2010d0b654a344a206fcc308
#
_entry.id   6b0bdc3c2010d0b654a344a206fcc308
#
_cell.length_a   1.000
_cell.length_b   1.000
_cell.length_c   1.000
_cell.angle_alpha   90.00
_cell.angle_beta   90.00
_cell.angle_gamma   90.00
#
_symmetry.space_group_name_H-M   'P 1'
#
loop_
_entity.id
_entity.type
_entity.pdbx_description
1 polymer ?
#
loop_
_entity_poly.entity_id
_entity_poly.type
_entity_poly.pdbx_seq_one_letter_code
_entity_poly.pdbx_strand_id
1 'polypeptide(L)'
;MKIAAIQQHSLIDYPGLISCVIFTYGCNFRCWYCHNHWLVLPSAGCKQIDTDSVFNFLAERVGWLDGVVISGGEPTLHPDLPTFIKQIKQFGFRVKLDTNGTNPKMVEHLIDASLVDYVAMDIKALPTAGNYSKVIGVADSDIIELVKKSIAVLQKSQIEYQFRITWPSDKPKSEIDEIEQVLNGCKLHVNELTLENGILADYLTF
;
A
#
# COMPACT_ATOMS: atom_id res chain seq x y z
N MET A 1 -11.28 -10.69 5.39
CA MET A 1 -10.66 -9.33 5.33
C MET A 1 -11.63 -8.25 5.78
N LYS A 2 -11.12 -7.16 6.35
CA LYS A 2 -11.95 -6.00 6.68
C LYS A 2 -11.89 -5.01 5.53
N ILE A 3 -12.90 -5.00 4.67
CA ILE A 3 -12.96 -4.15 3.49
C ILE A 3 -13.77 -2.90 3.79
N ALA A 4 -13.18 -1.75 3.52
CA ALA A 4 -13.75 -0.44 3.83
C ALA A 4 -14.54 0.16 2.67
N ALA A 5 -13.96 0.09 1.47
CA ALA A 5 -14.52 0.71 0.27
C ALA A 5 -14.02 0.02 -1.00
N ILE A 6 -14.73 0.26 -2.09
CA ILE A 6 -14.32 -0.08 -3.44
C ILE A 6 -14.41 1.18 -4.29
N GLN A 7 -13.30 1.60 -4.89
CA GLN A 7 -13.30 2.51 -6.02
C GLN A 7 -13.52 1.68 -7.27
N GLN A 8 -14.66 1.85 -7.89
CA GLN A 8 -15.15 0.92 -8.93
C GLN A 8 -14.30 0.89 -10.20
N HIS A 9 -13.61 2.00 -10.51
CA HIS A 9 -12.70 2.09 -11.66
C HIS A 9 -11.60 3.13 -11.39
N SER A 10 -10.42 2.87 -11.92
CA SER A 10 -9.26 3.75 -11.91
C SER A 10 -8.39 3.50 -13.14
N LEU A 11 -7.84 4.59 -13.69
CA LEU A 11 -6.89 4.58 -14.80
C LEU A 11 -5.46 4.90 -14.34
N ILE A 12 -5.26 5.15 -13.04
CA ILE A 12 -3.98 5.63 -12.49
C ILE A 12 -3.41 4.69 -11.43
N ASP A 13 -4.27 3.90 -10.74
CA ASP A 13 -3.80 3.10 -9.61
C ASP A 13 -3.06 1.82 -10.03
N TYR A 14 -3.31 1.29 -11.24
CA TYR A 14 -2.54 0.19 -11.80
C TYR A 14 -1.89 0.65 -13.11
N PRO A 15 -0.55 0.73 -13.20
CA PRO A 15 0.11 1.20 -14.41
C PRO A 15 -0.30 0.44 -15.66
N GLY A 16 -0.85 1.14 -16.66
CA GLY A 16 -1.22 0.58 -17.96
C GLY A 16 -2.48 -0.28 -18.00
N LEU A 17 -3.23 -0.40 -16.90
CA LEU A 17 -4.44 -1.22 -16.81
C LEU A 17 -5.65 -0.41 -16.31
N ILE A 18 -6.83 -0.77 -16.80
CA ILE A 18 -8.10 -0.33 -16.19
C ILE A 18 -8.33 -1.21 -14.97
N SER A 19 -8.41 -0.60 -13.80
CA SER A 19 -8.49 -1.33 -12.52
C SER A 19 -9.60 -0.81 -11.61
N CYS A 20 -9.97 -1.58 -10.60
CA CYS A 20 -10.65 -1.10 -9.41
C CYS A 20 -9.68 -1.10 -8.23
N VAL A 21 -10.02 -0.34 -7.17
CA VAL A 21 -9.23 -0.33 -5.93
C VAL A 21 -10.10 -0.83 -4.78
N ILE A 22 -9.60 -1.82 -4.06
CA ILE A 22 -10.22 -2.36 -2.84
C ILE A 22 -9.43 -1.83 -1.66
N PHE A 23 -10.09 -1.05 -0.82
CA PHE A 23 -9.47 -0.45 0.37
C PHE A 23 -9.75 -1.28 1.62
N THR A 24 -8.68 -1.63 2.35
CA THR A 24 -8.77 -2.37 3.62
C THR A 24 -8.76 -1.42 4.81
N TYR A 25 -9.40 -1.82 5.91
CA TYR A 25 -9.29 -1.16 7.21
C TYR A 25 -8.05 -1.60 7.98
N GLY A 26 -7.54 -0.68 8.80
CA GLY A 26 -6.44 -0.90 9.71
C GLY A 26 -5.08 -0.63 9.08
N CYS A 27 -4.24 0.09 9.82
CA CYS A 27 -2.85 0.33 9.48
C CYS A 27 -2.02 0.31 10.75
N ASN A 28 -0.80 -0.18 10.68
CA ASN A 28 0.16 -0.13 11.77
C ASN A 28 0.95 1.19 11.81
N PHE A 29 0.75 2.08 10.82
CA PHE A 29 1.33 3.42 10.80
C PHE A 29 0.30 4.49 11.18
N ARG A 30 0.80 5.66 11.58
CA ARG A 30 0.07 6.90 11.89
C ARG A 30 0.72 8.06 11.17
N CYS A 31 0.99 7.89 9.85
CA CYS A 31 1.64 8.93 9.04
C CYS A 31 0.85 10.23 9.14
N TRP A 32 1.51 11.31 9.54
CA TRP A 32 0.86 12.59 9.78
C TRP A 32 0.16 13.16 8.51
N TYR A 33 0.65 12.82 7.33
CA TYR A 33 0.08 13.22 6.04
C TYR A 33 -0.93 12.21 5.46
N CYS A 34 -1.42 11.25 6.24
CA CYS A 34 -2.30 10.21 5.72
C CYS A 34 -3.65 10.78 5.28
N HIS A 35 -3.94 10.75 3.98
CA HIS A 35 -5.23 11.15 3.42
C HIS A 35 -6.35 10.12 3.72
N ASN A 36 -5.97 8.87 3.97
CA ASN A 36 -6.90 7.78 4.27
C ASN A 36 -7.01 7.54 5.79
N HIS A 37 -6.99 8.60 6.61
CA HIS A 37 -6.99 8.48 8.07
C HIS A 37 -8.18 7.67 8.61
N TRP A 38 -9.34 7.76 7.97
CA TRP A 38 -10.54 7.02 8.31
C TRP A 38 -10.39 5.49 8.14
N LEU A 39 -9.46 5.03 7.30
CA LEU A 39 -9.06 3.62 7.16
C LEU A 39 -8.13 3.18 8.28
N VAL A 40 -7.30 4.10 8.78
CA VAL A 40 -6.25 3.81 9.77
C VAL A 40 -6.84 3.54 11.15
N LEU A 41 -7.80 4.38 11.55
CA LEU A 41 -8.48 4.35 12.85
C LEU A 41 -9.99 4.25 12.63
N PRO A 42 -10.50 3.08 12.24
CA PRO A 42 -11.94 2.93 12.02
C PRO A 42 -12.69 3.23 13.32
N SER A 43 -13.63 4.17 13.25
CA SER A 43 -14.51 4.46 14.37
C SER A 43 -15.45 3.28 14.67
N ALA A 44 -15.95 3.21 15.90
CA ALA A 44 -16.96 2.21 16.25
C ALA A 44 -18.18 2.36 15.33
N GLY A 45 -18.58 1.26 14.67
CA GLY A 45 -19.71 1.26 13.72
C GLY A 45 -19.35 1.55 12.26
N CYS A 46 -18.08 1.64 11.89
CA CYS A 46 -17.69 1.70 10.49
C CYS A 46 -18.29 0.53 9.70
N LYS A 47 -18.99 0.88 8.62
CA LYS A 47 -19.55 -0.13 7.71
C LYS A 47 -18.42 -0.83 6.99
N GLN A 48 -18.48 -2.15 6.98
CA GLN A 48 -17.59 -2.98 6.17
C GLN A 48 -18.36 -3.52 4.98
N ILE A 49 -17.69 -3.67 3.86
CA ILE A 49 -18.22 -4.38 2.70
C ILE A 49 -17.90 -5.86 2.92
N ASP A 50 -18.90 -6.71 2.83
CA ASP A 50 -18.68 -8.15 2.91
C ASP A 50 -17.96 -8.66 1.66
N THR A 51 -17.23 -9.75 1.81
CA THR A 51 -16.40 -10.31 0.75
C THR A 51 -17.22 -10.84 -0.43
N ASP A 52 -18.43 -11.33 -0.18
CA ASP A 52 -19.29 -11.85 -1.23
C ASP A 52 -19.78 -10.71 -2.12
N SER A 53 -20.11 -9.56 -1.57
CA SER A 53 -20.43 -8.34 -2.32
C SER A 53 -19.27 -7.90 -3.21
N VAL A 54 -18.03 -8.01 -2.71
CA VAL A 54 -16.83 -7.69 -3.52
C VAL A 54 -16.70 -8.66 -4.69
N PHE A 55 -16.85 -9.96 -4.44
CA PHE A 55 -16.72 -10.97 -5.51
C PHE A 55 -17.85 -10.87 -6.53
N ASN A 56 -19.08 -10.57 -6.12
CA ASN A 56 -20.18 -10.28 -7.03
C ASN A 56 -19.88 -9.07 -7.90
N PHE A 57 -19.39 -7.98 -7.32
CA PHE A 57 -18.94 -6.80 -8.07
C PHE A 57 -17.85 -7.16 -9.10
N LEU A 58 -16.86 -7.95 -8.74
CA LEU A 58 -15.78 -8.35 -9.64
C LEU A 58 -16.28 -9.26 -10.74
N ALA A 59 -17.16 -10.22 -10.44
CA ALA A 59 -17.75 -11.11 -11.44
C ALA A 59 -18.48 -10.32 -12.55
N GLU A 60 -19.21 -9.26 -12.20
CA GLU A 60 -19.88 -8.38 -13.15
C GLU A 60 -18.93 -7.52 -13.99
N ARG A 61 -17.65 -7.44 -13.62
CA ARG A 61 -16.62 -6.59 -14.26
C ARG A 61 -15.59 -7.38 -15.07
N VAL A 62 -15.74 -8.69 -15.17
CA VAL A 62 -14.91 -9.53 -16.06
C VAL A 62 -15.07 -9.03 -17.51
N GLY A 63 -13.92 -8.77 -18.15
CA GLY A 63 -13.88 -8.19 -19.51
C GLY A 63 -14.02 -6.66 -19.58
N TRP A 64 -14.27 -5.97 -18.44
CA TRP A 64 -14.31 -4.51 -18.34
C TRP A 64 -13.11 -3.95 -17.57
N LEU A 65 -12.66 -4.69 -16.57
CA LEU A 65 -11.46 -4.37 -15.79
C LEU A 65 -10.36 -5.36 -16.15
N ASP A 66 -9.12 -4.88 -16.18
CA ASP A 66 -7.93 -5.69 -16.40
C ASP A 66 -7.29 -6.11 -15.05
N GLY A 67 -7.45 -5.29 -14.02
CA GLY A 67 -6.78 -5.50 -12.74
C GLY A 67 -7.55 -5.05 -11.52
N VAL A 68 -7.08 -5.55 -10.38
CA VAL A 68 -7.55 -5.18 -9.05
C VAL A 68 -6.36 -4.70 -8.23
N VAL A 69 -6.48 -3.50 -7.66
CA VAL A 69 -5.51 -2.96 -6.71
C VAL A 69 -6.02 -3.20 -5.30
N ILE A 70 -5.19 -3.79 -4.43
CA ILE A 70 -5.48 -3.94 -3.02
C ILE A 70 -4.65 -2.94 -2.25
N SER A 71 -5.32 -2.00 -1.61
CA SER A 71 -4.75 -0.83 -0.94
C SER A 71 -5.49 -0.54 0.38
N GLY A 72 -5.41 0.68 0.89
CA GLY A 72 -6.21 1.12 2.03
C GLY A 72 -5.38 1.54 3.22
N GLY A 73 -5.56 0.89 4.37
CA GLY A 73 -4.66 0.99 5.50
C GLY A 73 -3.34 0.27 5.20
N GLU A 74 -3.14 -0.91 5.76
CA GLU A 74 -2.06 -1.81 5.36
C GLU A 74 -2.63 -3.21 5.09
N PRO A 75 -2.76 -3.62 3.82
CA PRO A 75 -3.38 -4.89 3.46
C PRO A 75 -2.67 -6.12 4.03
N THR A 76 -1.34 -6.06 4.18
CA THR A 76 -0.53 -7.20 4.66
C THR A 76 -0.74 -7.53 6.14
N LEU A 77 -1.51 -6.71 6.86
CA LEU A 77 -1.93 -7.01 8.24
C LEU A 77 -3.07 -8.04 8.30
N HIS A 78 -3.73 -8.32 7.18
CA HIS A 78 -4.82 -9.28 7.12
C HIS A 78 -4.29 -10.68 6.81
N PRO A 79 -4.40 -11.65 7.74
CA PRO A 79 -3.85 -12.99 7.53
C PRO A 79 -4.57 -13.77 6.42
N ASP A 80 -5.80 -13.39 6.10
CA ASP A 80 -6.63 -13.98 5.04
C ASP A 80 -6.43 -13.32 3.66
N LEU A 81 -5.50 -12.36 3.54
CA LEU A 81 -5.15 -11.70 2.27
C LEU A 81 -4.79 -12.68 1.14
N PRO A 82 -3.96 -13.72 1.34
CA PRO A 82 -3.65 -14.67 0.27
C PRO A 82 -4.87 -15.40 -0.27
N THR A 83 -5.77 -15.83 0.62
CA THR A 83 -7.00 -16.51 0.24
C THR A 83 -7.94 -15.59 -0.56
N PHE A 84 -8.04 -14.34 -0.13
CA PHE A 84 -8.84 -13.33 -0.82
C PHE A 84 -8.30 -13.05 -2.23
N ILE A 85 -6.98 -12.85 -2.37
CA ILE A 85 -6.35 -12.63 -3.67
C ILE A 85 -6.53 -13.86 -4.58
N LYS A 86 -6.38 -15.05 -4.03
CA LYS A 86 -6.59 -16.28 -4.81
C LYS A 86 -7.98 -16.34 -5.44
N GLN A 87 -9.01 -15.89 -4.75
CA GLN A 87 -10.37 -15.81 -5.32
C GLN A 87 -10.46 -14.74 -6.41
N ILE A 88 -9.82 -13.58 -6.24
CA ILE A 88 -9.73 -12.54 -7.29
C ILE A 88 -9.05 -13.09 -8.55
N LYS A 89 -7.95 -13.83 -8.39
CA LYS A 89 -7.22 -14.44 -9.52
C LYS A 89 -8.07 -15.46 -10.28
N GLN A 90 -9.07 -16.12 -9.67
CA GLN A 90 -9.98 -17.03 -10.35
C GLN A 90 -10.86 -16.33 -11.39
N PHE A 91 -11.10 -15.04 -11.27
CA PHE A 91 -11.79 -14.22 -12.27
C PHE A 91 -10.91 -13.79 -13.44
N GLY A 92 -9.59 -14.07 -13.37
CA GLY A 92 -8.62 -13.73 -14.41
C GLY A 92 -7.98 -12.34 -14.28
N PHE A 93 -8.27 -11.59 -13.22
CA PHE A 93 -7.68 -10.26 -12.99
C PHE A 93 -6.19 -10.33 -12.67
N ARG A 94 -5.44 -9.34 -13.13
CA ARG A 94 -4.12 -9.02 -12.56
C ARG A 94 -4.29 -8.34 -11.21
N VAL A 95 -3.42 -8.65 -10.26
CA VAL A 95 -3.51 -8.10 -8.90
C VAL A 95 -2.29 -7.25 -8.58
N LYS A 96 -2.53 -6.00 -8.16
CA LYS A 96 -1.53 -5.11 -7.61
C LYS A 96 -1.73 -4.98 -6.11
N LEU A 97 -0.64 -5.04 -5.37
CA LEU A 97 -0.60 -4.78 -3.93
C LEU A 97 0.07 -3.42 -3.66
N ASP A 98 -0.61 -2.56 -2.90
CA ASP A 98 -0.01 -1.39 -2.27
C ASP A 98 0.32 -1.73 -0.81
N THR A 99 1.56 -1.49 -0.37
CA THR A 99 2.01 -1.85 0.98
C THR A 99 3.03 -0.86 1.54
N ASN A 100 3.07 -0.73 2.85
CA ASN A 100 4.12 0.00 3.56
C ASN A 100 5.39 -0.84 3.84
N GLY A 101 5.39 -2.11 3.45
CA GLY A 101 6.54 -3.00 3.53
C GLY A 101 6.87 -3.55 4.90
N THR A 102 6.00 -3.40 5.91
CA THR A 102 6.29 -3.89 7.27
C THR A 102 6.06 -5.39 7.48
N ASN A 103 5.56 -6.08 6.46
CA ASN A 103 5.34 -7.53 6.52
C ASN A 103 6.06 -8.27 5.38
N PRO A 104 7.40 -8.36 5.41
CA PRO A 104 8.19 -8.99 4.36
C PRO A 104 7.81 -10.44 4.09
N LYS A 105 7.40 -11.20 5.12
CA LYS A 105 6.97 -12.59 4.97
C LYS A 105 5.68 -12.72 4.16
N MET A 106 4.73 -11.81 4.36
CA MET A 106 3.50 -11.79 3.57
C MET A 106 3.80 -11.40 2.12
N VAL A 107 4.64 -10.37 1.91
CA VAL A 107 5.04 -9.93 0.56
C VAL A 107 5.72 -11.08 -0.19
N GLU A 108 6.71 -11.73 0.42
CA GLU A 108 7.42 -12.90 -0.14
C GLU A 108 6.44 -14.03 -0.48
N HIS A 109 5.57 -14.41 0.45
CA HIS A 109 4.56 -15.44 0.23
C HIS A 109 3.64 -15.14 -0.95
N LEU A 110 3.15 -13.89 -1.07
CA LEU A 110 2.27 -13.50 -2.18
C LEU A 110 2.98 -13.57 -3.54
N ILE A 111 4.25 -13.23 -3.58
CA ILE A 111 5.09 -13.32 -4.78
C ILE A 111 5.35 -14.79 -5.16
N ASP A 112 5.83 -15.59 -4.23
CA ASP A 112 6.18 -16.99 -4.45
C ASP A 112 4.97 -17.83 -4.89
N ALA A 113 3.80 -17.51 -4.34
CA ALA A 113 2.54 -18.14 -4.73
C ALA A 113 1.92 -17.58 -6.02
N SER A 114 2.58 -16.63 -6.71
CA SER A 114 2.10 -15.95 -7.93
C SER A 114 0.71 -15.33 -7.74
N LEU A 115 0.42 -14.83 -6.54
CA LEU A 115 -0.85 -14.20 -6.19
C LEU A 115 -0.87 -12.72 -6.61
N VAL A 116 0.26 -12.05 -6.62
CA VAL A 116 0.40 -10.66 -7.06
C VAL A 116 1.22 -10.56 -8.33
N ASP A 117 0.83 -9.66 -9.22
CA ASP A 117 1.50 -9.39 -10.49
C ASP A 117 2.31 -8.09 -10.42
N TYR A 118 2.00 -7.22 -9.47
CA TYR A 118 2.68 -5.95 -9.25
C TYR A 118 2.67 -5.58 -7.76
N VAL A 119 3.77 -5.04 -7.24
CA VAL A 119 3.83 -4.48 -5.89
C VAL A 119 4.29 -3.02 -5.93
N ALA A 120 3.48 -2.12 -5.38
CA ALA A 120 3.91 -0.76 -5.09
C ALA A 120 4.17 -0.62 -3.59
N MET A 121 5.43 -0.40 -3.23
CA MET A 121 5.85 -0.28 -1.85
C MET A 121 6.15 1.18 -1.51
N ASP A 122 5.51 1.68 -0.47
CA ASP A 122 5.72 3.04 -0.01
C ASP A 122 6.91 3.15 0.93
N ILE A 123 7.93 3.86 0.52
CA ILE A 123 9.04 4.31 1.36
C ILE A 123 8.60 5.62 2.02
N LYS A 124 8.60 5.70 3.33
CA LYS A 124 8.02 6.87 4.04
C LYS A 124 9.05 7.96 4.34
N ALA A 125 10.31 7.59 4.49
CA ALA A 125 11.46 8.47 4.67
C ALA A 125 12.74 7.69 4.39
N LEU A 126 13.90 8.35 4.52
CA LEU A 126 15.18 7.63 4.56
C LEU A 126 15.10 6.57 5.70
N PRO A 127 15.36 5.27 5.42
CA PRO A 127 15.13 4.20 6.38
C PRO A 127 16.21 4.17 7.47
N THR A 128 16.19 5.22 8.28
CA THR A 128 16.95 5.39 9.53
C THR A 128 15.97 5.61 10.69
N ALA A 129 16.33 5.17 11.90
CA ALA A 129 15.39 5.13 13.03
C ALA A 129 14.75 6.50 13.33
N GLY A 130 15.54 7.58 13.34
CA GLY A 130 15.05 8.91 13.71
C GLY A 130 14.11 9.55 12.67
N ASN A 131 14.36 9.33 11.39
CA ASN A 131 13.56 9.93 10.31
C ASN A 131 12.25 9.17 10.08
N TYR A 132 12.32 7.83 10.10
CA TYR A 132 11.17 7.01 9.81
C TYR A 132 10.06 7.17 10.87
N SER A 133 10.42 7.07 12.16
CA SER A 133 9.46 7.18 13.27
C SER A 133 8.74 8.53 13.31
N LYS A 134 9.43 9.62 12.96
CA LYS A 134 8.79 10.96 12.85
C LYS A 134 7.69 11.02 11.79
N VAL A 135 7.89 10.31 10.68
CA VAL A 135 6.94 10.33 9.57
C VAL A 135 5.78 9.37 9.82
N ILE A 136 6.08 8.17 10.30
CA ILE A 136 5.06 7.12 10.48
C ILE A 136 4.29 7.23 11.80
N GLY A 137 4.72 8.10 12.73
CA GLY A 137 4.05 8.30 14.02
C GLY A 137 4.10 7.08 14.96
N VAL A 138 5.08 6.20 14.78
CA VAL A 138 5.26 4.96 15.57
C VAL A 138 6.74 4.82 15.93
N ALA A 139 7.01 4.61 17.21
CA ALA A 139 8.37 4.38 17.73
C ALA A 139 8.61 2.87 17.89
N ASP A 140 8.98 2.21 16.79
CA ASP A 140 9.35 0.80 16.79
C ASP A 140 10.62 0.61 15.95
N SER A 141 11.69 0.16 16.60
CA SER A 141 13.00 -0.04 15.98
C SER A 141 13.00 -1.13 14.91
N ASP A 142 12.12 -2.11 15.02
CA ASP A 142 12.10 -3.28 14.14
C ASP A 142 11.49 -2.96 12.78
N ILE A 143 10.69 -1.92 12.69
CA ILE A 143 10.02 -1.49 11.45
C ILE A 143 11.03 -1.28 10.32
N ILE A 144 12.15 -0.64 10.59
CA ILE A 144 13.18 -0.35 9.58
C ILE A 144 13.77 -1.63 9.01
N GLU A 145 14.07 -2.59 9.87
CA GLU A 145 14.60 -3.87 9.43
C GLU A 145 13.56 -4.67 8.62
N LEU A 146 12.27 -4.58 8.98
CA LEU A 146 11.19 -5.19 8.20
C LEU A 146 11.06 -4.53 6.83
N VAL A 147 11.09 -3.19 6.76
CA VAL A 147 11.06 -2.43 5.50
C VAL A 147 12.25 -2.80 4.62
N LYS A 148 13.47 -2.84 5.15
CA LYS A 148 14.67 -3.26 4.41
C LYS A 148 14.57 -4.70 3.87
N LYS A 149 13.98 -5.61 4.66
CA LYS A 149 13.73 -6.98 4.21
C LYS A 149 12.74 -7.02 3.05
N SER A 150 11.65 -6.24 3.10
CA SER A 150 10.70 -6.14 1.99
C SER A 150 11.32 -5.54 0.74
N ILE A 151 12.17 -4.51 0.87
CA ILE A 151 12.97 -3.98 -0.25
C ILE A 151 13.81 -5.09 -0.88
N ALA A 152 14.54 -5.85 -0.07
CA ALA A 152 15.38 -6.94 -0.57
C ALA A 152 14.57 -8.07 -1.25
N VAL A 153 13.37 -8.39 -0.74
CA VAL A 153 12.45 -9.36 -1.37
C VAL A 153 12.04 -8.87 -2.76
N LEU A 154 11.60 -7.61 -2.89
CA LEU A 154 11.18 -7.04 -4.17
C LEU A 154 12.34 -6.98 -5.16
N GLN A 155 13.51 -6.53 -4.75
CA GLN A 155 14.69 -6.43 -5.62
C GLN A 155 15.19 -7.79 -6.14
N LYS A 156 14.93 -8.88 -5.42
CA LYS A 156 15.25 -10.24 -5.85
C LYS A 156 14.15 -10.89 -6.67
N SER A 157 12.95 -10.36 -6.63
CA SER A 157 11.79 -10.94 -7.32
C SER A 157 11.85 -10.69 -8.84
N GLN A 158 11.01 -11.42 -9.58
CA GLN A 158 10.84 -11.26 -11.03
C GLN A 158 9.53 -10.55 -11.38
N ILE A 159 8.74 -10.13 -10.37
CA ILE A 159 7.50 -9.39 -10.61
C ILE A 159 7.79 -7.92 -10.89
N GLU A 160 6.82 -7.26 -11.49
CA GLU A 160 6.87 -5.81 -11.63
C GLU A 160 6.68 -5.15 -10.26
N TYR A 161 7.52 -4.19 -9.92
CA TYR A 161 7.37 -3.41 -8.70
C TYR A 161 7.82 -1.97 -8.87
N GLN A 162 7.37 -1.12 -7.95
CA GLN A 162 7.89 0.24 -7.80
C GLN A 162 8.02 0.60 -6.32
N PHE A 163 9.03 1.42 -6.00
CA PHE A 163 9.10 2.14 -4.76
C PHE A 163 8.49 3.52 -4.94
N ARG A 164 7.62 3.91 -4.02
CA ARG A 164 6.94 5.22 -4.03
C ARG A 164 7.29 6.00 -2.77
N ILE A 165 7.27 7.32 -2.87
CA ILE A 165 7.35 8.20 -1.72
C ILE A 165 6.39 9.38 -1.90
N THR A 166 5.73 9.77 -0.82
CA THR A 166 5.00 11.05 -0.76
C THR A 166 5.95 12.09 -0.18
N TRP A 167 6.26 13.12 -0.96
CA TRP A 167 7.32 14.07 -0.65
C TRP A 167 6.79 15.49 -0.51
N PRO A 168 7.03 16.18 0.62
CA PRO A 168 6.72 17.58 0.78
C PRO A 168 7.55 18.44 -0.19
N SER A 169 6.92 19.43 -0.82
CA SER A 169 7.59 20.32 -1.79
C SER A 169 8.67 21.20 -1.18
N ASP A 170 8.61 21.44 0.15
CA ASP A 170 9.58 22.22 0.92
C ASP A 170 10.83 21.45 1.32
N LYS A 171 10.85 20.12 1.14
CA LYS A 171 12.02 19.30 1.47
C LYS A 171 13.03 19.24 0.32
N PRO A 172 14.34 19.17 0.63
CA PRO A 172 15.38 19.11 -0.38
C PRO A 172 15.33 17.80 -1.17
N LYS A 173 15.48 17.89 -2.48
CA LYS A 173 15.53 16.71 -3.37
C LYS A 173 16.74 15.81 -3.12
N SER A 174 17.82 16.33 -2.51
CA SER A 174 19.00 15.53 -2.14
C SER A 174 18.69 14.37 -1.20
N GLU A 175 17.66 14.50 -0.35
CA GLU A 175 17.22 13.38 0.50
C GLU A 175 16.60 12.23 -0.33
N ILE A 176 16.01 12.53 -1.49
CA ILE A 176 15.50 11.52 -2.43
C ILE A 176 16.67 10.73 -3.01
N ASP A 177 17.75 11.43 -3.42
CA ASP A 177 18.95 10.79 -3.94
C ASP A 177 19.59 9.84 -2.90
N GLU A 178 19.60 10.22 -1.62
CA GLU A 178 20.07 9.37 -0.53
C GLU A 178 19.19 8.12 -0.37
N ILE A 179 17.87 8.26 -0.49
CA ILE A 179 16.96 7.11 -0.42
C ILE A 179 17.17 6.19 -1.63
N GLU A 180 17.32 6.73 -2.84
CA GLU A 180 17.61 5.94 -4.04
C GLU A 180 18.93 5.18 -3.92
N GLN A 181 19.94 5.74 -3.26
CA GLN A 181 21.19 5.02 -2.97
C GLN A 181 20.94 3.81 -2.05
N VAL A 182 20.11 3.96 -0.99
CA VAL A 182 19.72 2.84 -0.12
C VAL A 182 18.91 1.80 -0.88
N LEU A 183 18.19 2.19 -1.92
CA LEU A 183 17.45 1.31 -2.81
C LEU A 183 18.33 0.72 -3.95
N ASN A 184 19.67 0.72 -3.80
CA ASN A 184 20.61 0.22 -4.80
C ASN A 184 20.43 0.89 -6.18
N GLY A 185 20.10 2.17 -6.22
CA GLY A 185 19.87 2.94 -7.43
C GLY A 185 18.51 2.73 -8.10
N CYS A 186 17.60 1.99 -7.47
CA CYS A 186 16.20 1.94 -7.94
C CYS A 186 15.55 3.31 -7.78
N LYS A 187 14.97 3.79 -8.88
CA LYS A 187 14.31 5.10 -8.90
C LYS A 187 13.03 5.08 -8.06
N LEU A 188 12.82 6.17 -7.32
CA LEU A 188 11.58 6.41 -6.58
C LEU A 188 10.53 7.05 -7.50
N HIS A 189 9.31 6.58 -7.39
CA HIS A 189 8.15 7.32 -7.87
C HIS A 189 7.75 8.34 -6.81
N VAL A 190 7.99 9.61 -7.12
CA VAL A 190 7.76 10.71 -6.17
C VAL A 190 6.37 11.29 -6.39
N ASN A 191 5.50 11.15 -5.40
CA ASN A 191 4.22 11.85 -5.34
C ASN A 191 4.40 13.13 -4.55
N GLU A 192 4.05 14.27 -5.12
CA GLU A 192 4.06 15.53 -4.39
C GLU A 192 2.99 15.52 -3.31
N LEU A 193 3.37 15.91 -2.09
CA LEU A 193 2.43 16.03 -0.97
C LEU A 193 1.60 17.31 -1.16
N THR A 194 0.32 17.13 -1.41
CA THR A 194 -0.67 18.21 -1.34
C THR A 194 -1.30 18.20 0.05
N LEU A 195 -1.12 19.30 0.80
CA LEU A 195 -1.78 19.51 2.09
C LEU A 195 -3.18 20.08 1.83
N GLU A 196 -4.10 19.19 1.47
CA GLU A 196 -5.53 19.50 1.46
C GLU A 196 -6.13 19.12 2.82
N ASN A 197 -7.26 19.76 3.18
CA ASN A 197 -8.00 19.42 4.41
C ASN A 197 -8.33 17.94 4.44
N GLY A 198 -8.12 17.29 5.59
CA GLY A 198 -8.46 15.87 5.79
C GLY A 198 -7.29 14.91 5.87
N ILE A 199 -6.08 15.38 6.15
CA ILE A 199 -4.95 14.50 6.52
C ILE A 199 -5.06 14.04 7.98
N LEU A 200 -4.37 12.97 8.35
CA LEU A 200 -4.45 12.41 9.72
C LEU A 200 -4.07 13.43 10.80
N ALA A 201 -3.12 14.32 10.53
CA ALA A 201 -2.70 15.36 11.46
C ALA A 201 -3.85 16.27 11.91
N ASP A 202 -4.86 16.51 11.06
CA ASP A 202 -6.02 17.35 11.38
C ASP A 202 -6.96 16.68 12.42
N TYR A 203 -6.85 15.37 12.61
CA TYR A 203 -7.70 14.56 13.49
C TYR A 203 -6.98 14.07 14.74
N LEU A 204 -5.64 14.21 14.80
CA LEU A 204 -4.87 13.94 16.01
C LEU A 204 -4.85 15.20 16.88
N THR A 205 -5.88 15.39 17.69
CA THR A 205 -5.81 16.35 18.80
C THR A 205 -4.90 15.77 19.87
N PHE A 206 -3.71 16.37 20.03
CA PHE A 206 -2.80 16.14 21.15
C PHE A 206 -3.25 16.91 22.37
#